data_524ec6c4ff9dab8647776cdf1c6649b1
#
_entry.id   524ec6c4ff9dab8647776cdf1c6649b1
#
_cell.length_a   1.000
_cell.length_b   1.000
_cell.length_c   1.000
_cell.angle_alpha   90.00
_cell.angle_beta   90.00
_cell.angle_gamma   90.00
#
_symmetry.space_group_name_H-M   'P 1'
#
loop_
_entity.id
_entity.type
_entity.pdbx_description
1 polymer ?
#
loop_
_entity_poly.entity_id
_entity_poly.type
_entity_poly.pdbx_seq_one_letter_code
_entity_poly.pdbx_strand_id
1 'polypeptide(L)'
;MTARTDKPHEIVERTLELSRADGCVVIADEHSTANLRWAGNALTTNGVTRGRTLTVIATVDGKEGTASGVVSRSAVTAGELESLVRAAEAAAHGAGPAEDANPLVTGVPESPDFTDAPAETSSAVFTDFAPALGESFARARAGGRELYGFANHELVSTYLATSAGLRLRHDQPNGTLELNAKSPDRTRSAWAGRSTRDFKDVDPAAMDAELARRLGWAERRIELPAGRYETLLPPTAVADLLIYQMWSAAARDAAEGRTVFSRTGGGTRVGERLSELPLTLRSDPHEPGLETAPFVVAHASGDDASVFDNGLPLEATEWIRGGELKHLTATRHSAGLTGLPVTPSIGNLILDGGSDRSLEEMVANTERGLLLTCLWYIREVDPATLLLTGLTRDGVYLVENGEVAGEVNNFRFNESPVDLLGRATEAGRTEKTLPREWSDWFTRAAMPPVRVPDFNMSSVSQGV
;
A
#
# COMPACT_ATOMS: atom_id res chain seq x y z
N MET A 1 31.12 4.67 -12.53
CA MET A 1 30.37 4.72 -11.26
C MET A 1 31.40 4.88 -10.15
N THR A 2 31.55 6.08 -9.60
CA THR A 2 32.38 6.33 -8.42
C THR A 2 31.74 5.64 -7.22
N ALA A 3 32.53 4.82 -6.52
CA ALA A 3 32.09 4.17 -5.30
C ALA A 3 31.61 5.24 -4.31
N ARG A 4 30.42 5.06 -3.75
CA ARG A 4 29.95 5.86 -2.62
C ARG A 4 30.88 5.57 -1.44
N THR A 5 31.69 6.55 -1.08
CA THR A 5 32.69 6.42 0.00
C THR A 5 32.10 6.73 1.37
N ASP A 6 30.94 7.43 1.44
CA ASP A 6 30.39 7.90 2.70
C ASP A 6 29.28 6.97 3.18
N LYS A 7 29.43 6.44 4.40
CA LYS A 7 28.41 5.57 5.01
C LYS A 7 27.17 6.37 5.40
N PRO A 8 25.95 5.79 5.27
CA PRO A 8 24.71 6.53 5.53
C PRO A 8 24.66 7.15 6.94
N HIS A 9 25.01 6.41 7.96
CA HIS A 9 25.03 6.92 9.34
C HIS A 9 26.03 8.08 9.51
N GLU A 10 27.24 8.03 8.86
CA GLU A 10 28.21 9.12 8.91
C GLU A 10 27.68 10.39 8.24
N ILE A 11 26.93 10.24 7.12
CA ILE A 11 26.27 11.36 6.45
C ILE A 11 25.20 11.97 7.34
N VAL A 12 24.37 11.14 7.96
CA VAL A 12 23.30 11.59 8.87
C VAL A 12 23.90 12.36 10.07
N GLU A 13 24.93 11.80 10.71
CA GLU A 13 25.63 12.45 11.84
C GLU A 13 26.24 13.79 11.43
N ARG A 14 26.99 13.80 10.33
CA ARG A 14 27.60 15.03 9.83
C ARG A 14 26.57 16.10 9.44
N THR A 15 25.42 15.67 8.92
CA THR A 15 24.33 16.59 8.58
C THR A 15 23.76 17.24 9.85
N LEU A 16 23.56 16.44 10.92
CA LEU A 16 23.13 16.96 12.22
C LEU A 16 24.15 17.94 12.80
N GLU A 17 25.46 17.62 12.75
CA GLU A 17 26.54 18.51 13.26
C GLU A 17 26.58 19.86 12.56
N LEU A 18 26.18 19.91 11.29
CA LEU A 18 26.11 21.15 10.49
C LEU A 18 24.90 22.01 10.85
N SER A 19 23.87 21.47 11.48
CA SER A 19 22.66 22.22 11.81
C SER A 19 22.90 23.28 12.89
N ARG A 20 22.28 24.44 12.69
CA ARG A 20 22.23 25.58 13.64
C ARG A 20 20.80 25.86 14.09
N ALA A 21 19.85 25.05 13.67
CA ALA A 21 18.44 25.13 14.07
C ALA A 21 18.26 24.67 15.53
N ASP A 22 17.16 25.05 16.15
CA ASP A 22 16.81 24.64 17.52
C ASP A 22 16.55 23.13 17.59
N GLY A 23 15.98 22.55 16.52
CA GLY A 23 15.85 21.11 16.33
C GLY A 23 16.16 20.71 14.89
N CYS A 24 16.63 19.48 14.73
CA CYS A 24 16.95 18.92 13.41
C CYS A 24 16.62 17.42 13.39
N VAL A 25 15.97 17.00 12.30
CA VAL A 25 15.76 15.59 11.94
C VAL A 25 16.41 15.35 10.59
N VAL A 26 17.16 14.26 10.48
CA VAL A 26 17.79 13.84 9.23
C VAL A 26 17.36 12.42 8.90
N ILE A 27 16.87 12.23 7.69
CA ILE A 27 16.47 10.92 7.16
C ILE A 27 17.29 10.64 5.91
N ALA A 28 18.02 9.53 5.91
CA ALA A 28 18.72 9.05 4.74
C ALA A 28 18.10 7.72 4.29
N ASP A 29 17.52 7.72 3.10
CA ASP A 29 16.98 6.51 2.46
C ASP A 29 17.94 6.01 1.40
N GLU A 30 18.44 4.80 1.61
CA GLU A 30 19.28 4.07 0.67
C GLU A 30 18.41 3.11 -0.12
N HIS A 31 18.21 3.40 -1.39
CA HIS A 31 17.41 2.58 -2.30
C HIS A 31 18.29 1.61 -3.07
N SER A 32 17.87 0.36 -3.12
CA SER A 32 18.45 -0.67 -3.97
C SER A 32 17.31 -1.44 -4.64
N THR A 33 17.26 -1.45 -5.99
CA THR A 33 16.20 -2.14 -6.74
C THR A 33 16.79 -3.13 -7.74
N ALA A 34 16.09 -4.25 -7.95
CA ALA A 34 16.35 -5.20 -9.02
C ALA A 34 15.02 -5.54 -9.71
N ASN A 35 15.01 -5.59 -11.04
CA ASN A 35 13.78 -5.86 -11.78
C ASN A 35 13.99 -6.76 -13.00
N LEU A 36 12.89 -7.42 -13.40
CA LEU A 36 12.75 -8.18 -14.63
C LEU A 36 11.45 -7.74 -15.32
N ARG A 37 11.49 -7.53 -16.63
CA ARG A 37 10.31 -7.27 -17.45
C ARG A 37 10.26 -8.25 -18.62
N TRP A 38 9.06 -8.66 -19.00
CA TRP A 38 8.85 -9.55 -20.14
C TRP A 38 7.62 -9.16 -20.94
N ALA A 39 7.65 -9.53 -22.21
CA ALA A 39 6.55 -9.34 -23.16
C ALA A 39 6.55 -10.45 -24.18
N GLY A 40 5.36 -10.99 -24.51
CA GLY A 40 5.21 -12.04 -25.51
C GLY A 40 6.05 -13.30 -25.20
N ASN A 41 6.08 -13.74 -23.94
CA ASN A 41 6.83 -14.90 -23.48
C ASN A 41 8.35 -14.79 -23.62
N ALA A 42 8.92 -13.60 -23.54
CA ALA A 42 10.37 -13.37 -23.56
C ALA A 42 10.77 -12.23 -22.62
N LEU A 43 11.90 -12.39 -21.95
CA LEU A 43 12.50 -11.29 -21.18
C LEU A 43 12.88 -10.14 -22.12
N THR A 44 12.53 -8.93 -21.72
CA THR A 44 12.82 -7.71 -22.51
C THR A 44 13.88 -6.85 -21.85
N THR A 45 13.74 -6.57 -20.57
CA THR A 45 14.70 -5.76 -19.81
C THR A 45 14.89 -6.33 -18.41
N ASN A 46 16.07 -6.09 -17.87
CA ASN A 46 16.40 -6.28 -16.47
C ASN A 46 17.31 -5.14 -16.02
N GLY A 47 17.39 -4.92 -14.73
CA GLY A 47 18.27 -3.88 -14.22
C GLY A 47 18.42 -3.94 -12.72
N VAL A 48 19.50 -3.31 -12.26
CA VAL A 48 19.75 -3.01 -10.85
C VAL A 48 20.03 -1.52 -10.75
N THR A 49 19.35 -0.83 -9.85
CA THR A 49 19.61 0.59 -9.58
C THR A 49 19.88 0.79 -8.09
N ARG A 50 20.65 1.83 -7.79
CA ARG A 50 20.93 2.27 -6.43
C ARG A 50 20.81 3.77 -6.36
N GLY A 51 20.26 4.26 -5.27
CA GLY A 51 20.08 5.68 -5.04
C GLY A 51 20.15 6.01 -3.56
N ARG A 52 20.37 7.27 -3.23
CA ARG A 52 20.23 7.83 -1.89
C ARG A 52 19.37 9.07 -2.01
N THR A 53 18.41 9.20 -1.08
CA THR A 53 17.72 10.45 -0.84
C THR A 53 18.02 10.90 0.58
N LEU A 54 18.36 12.18 0.76
CA LEU A 54 18.60 12.77 2.06
C LEU A 54 17.53 13.85 2.29
N THR A 55 16.78 13.70 3.38
CA THR A 55 15.81 14.69 3.84
C THR A 55 16.32 15.33 5.13
N VAL A 56 16.35 16.66 5.15
CA VAL A 56 16.69 17.47 6.32
C VAL A 56 15.48 18.27 6.73
N ILE A 57 15.09 18.14 7.97
CA ILE A 57 14.00 18.87 8.59
C ILE A 57 14.62 19.74 9.70
N ALA A 58 14.58 21.04 9.52
CA ALA A 58 15.01 22.00 10.53
C ALA A 58 13.80 22.57 11.25
N THR A 59 13.87 22.71 12.57
CA THR A 59 12.85 23.40 13.37
C THR A 59 13.47 24.61 14.05
N VAL A 60 12.73 25.73 14.06
CA VAL A 60 13.19 27.00 14.62
C VAL A 60 12.10 27.54 15.55
N ASP A 61 12.50 27.81 16.80
CA ASP A 61 11.60 28.35 17.80
C ASP A 61 11.45 29.86 17.64
N GLY A 62 10.23 30.30 17.47
CA GLY A 62 9.86 31.70 17.35
C GLY A 62 8.95 32.15 18.48
N LYS A 63 8.66 33.45 18.54
CA LYS A 63 7.77 34.03 19.57
C LYS A 63 6.32 33.55 19.42
N GLU A 64 5.91 33.17 18.21
CA GLU A 64 4.54 32.74 17.87
C GLU A 64 4.40 31.21 17.83
N GLY A 65 5.48 30.47 17.97
CA GLY A 65 5.55 29.02 17.92
C GLY A 65 6.77 28.52 17.13
N THR A 66 6.89 27.21 17.02
CA THR A 66 7.96 26.55 16.29
C THR A 66 7.61 26.42 14.82
N ALA A 67 8.50 26.88 13.94
CA ALA A 67 8.40 26.68 12.50
C ALA A 67 9.23 25.47 12.06
N SER A 68 8.84 24.81 10.96
CA SER A 68 9.62 23.75 10.33
C SER A 68 9.95 24.06 8.88
N GLY A 69 11.11 23.62 8.43
CA GLY A 69 11.53 23.68 7.04
C GLY A 69 12.08 22.35 6.58
N VAL A 70 11.58 21.84 5.48
CA VAL A 70 11.91 20.52 4.94
C VAL A 70 12.58 20.68 3.58
N VAL A 71 13.72 20.04 3.42
CA VAL A 71 14.38 19.93 2.10
C VAL A 71 14.83 18.49 1.89
N SER A 72 14.38 17.91 0.77
CA SER A 72 14.77 16.58 0.33
C SER A 72 15.51 16.65 -0.99
N ARG A 73 16.60 15.88 -1.13
CA ARG A 73 17.41 15.82 -2.35
C ARG A 73 17.99 14.43 -2.57
N SER A 74 17.92 13.98 -3.82
CA SER A 74 18.55 12.73 -4.24
C SER A 74 19.99 12.93 -4.67
N ALA A 75 20.81 11.87 -4.55
CA ALA A 75 22.20 11.81 -4.99
C ALA A 75 23.13 12.88 -4.35
N VAL A 76 22.86 13.30 -3.12
CA VAL A 76 23.64 14.28 -2.37
C VAL A 76 25.05 13.74 -2.08
N THR A 77 26.06 14.56 -2.30
CA THR A 77 27.47 14.30 -1.93
C THR A 77 27.81 14.95 -0.58
N ALA A 78 28.86 14.48 0.09
CA ALA A 78 29.31 15.06 1.35
C ALA A 78 29.63 16.57 1.27
N GLY A 79 30.07 17.05 0.09
CA GLY A 79 30.35 18.48 -0.13
C GLY A 79 29.10 19.36 -0.22
N GLU A 80 27.92 18.76 -0.42
CA GLU A 80 26.64 19.48 -0.57
C GLU A 80 25.81 19.51 0.73
N LEU A 81 26.22 18.77 1.79
CA LEU A 81 25.45 18.65 3.03
C LEU A 81 25.18 20.01 3.68
N GLU A 82 26.20 20.88 3.78
CA GLU A 82 26.02 22.20 4.39
C GLU A 82 24.98 23.04 3.64
N SER A 83 25.02 23.02 2.29
CA SER A 83 24.06 23.77 1.49
C SER A 83 22.63 23.25 1.69
N LEU A 84 22.46 21.94 1.85
CA LEU A 84 21.16 21.31 2.10
C LEU A 84 20.62 21.72 3.48
N VAL A 85 21.46 21.66 4.52
CA VAL A 85 21.10 22.09 5.88
C VAL A 85 20.71 23.58 5.89
N ARG A 86 21.53 24.46 5.27
CA ARG A 86 21.20 25.89 5.19
C ARG A 86 19.88 26.14 4.45
N ALA A 87 19.56 25.34 3.43
CA ALA A 87 18.30 25.46 2.72
C ALA A 87 17.09 25.06 3.61
N ALA A 88 17.23 24.00 4.40
CA ALA A 88 16.17 23.60 5.36
C ALA A 88 15.97 24.65 6.47
N GLU A 89 17.06 25.20 7.02
CA GLU A 89 17.02 26.29 8.01
C GLU A 89 16.37 27.55 7.43
N ALA A 90 16.76 27.93 6.21
CA ALA A 90 16.16 29.08 5.52
C ALA A 90 14.65 28.87 5.26
N ALA A 91 14.24 27.64 4.91
CA ALA A 91 12.85 27.31 4.74
C ALA A 91 12.08 27.43 6.10
N ALA A 92 12.67 26.97 7.20
CA ALA A 92 12.07 27.10 8.53
C ALA A 92 11.95 28.56 8.95
N HIS A 93 12.99 29.37 8.77
CA HIS A 93 12.95 30.81 9.07
C HIS A 93 11.96 31.60 8.19
N GLY A 94 11.72 31.14 6.96
CA GLY A 94 10.76 31.75 6.05
C GLY A 94 9.31 31.27 6.22
N ALA A 95 9.09 30.20 7.00
CA ALA A 95 7.77 29.67 7.30
C ALA A 95 7.16 30.36 8.54
N GLY A 96 5.85 30.34 8.61
CA GLY A 96 5.12 30.63 9.86
C GLY A 96 5.22 29.47 10.85
N PRO A 97 4.68 29.64 12.08
CA PRO A 97 4.63 28.57 13.05
C PRO A 97 3.87 27.36 12.48
N ALA A 98 4.44 26.17 12.64
CA ALA A 98 3.84 24.94 12.19
C ALA A 98 2.64 24.58 13.09
N GLU A 99 1.52 24.28 12.49
CA GLU A 99 0.30 23.91 13.22
C GLU A 99 0.50 22.63 14.04
N ASP A 100 1.25 21.67 13.48
CA ASP A 100 1.56 20.38 14.08
C ASP A 100 2.81 20.39 14.97
N ALA A 101 3.33 21.57 15.30
CA ALA A 101 4.53 21.70 16.13
C ALA A 101 4.41 20.95 17.46
N ASN A 102 5.39 20.10 17.70
CA ASN A 102 5.55 19.29 18.90
C ASN A 102 7.06 19.16 19.22
N PRO A 103 7.46 18.93 20.48
CA PRO A 103 8.83 18.56 20.80
C PRO A 103 9.27 17.33 20.00
N LEU A 104 10.53 17.31 19.56
CA LEU A 104 11.09 16.12 18.91
C LEU A 104 10.99 14.90 19.84
N VAL A 105 10.73 13.75 19.26
CA VAL A 105 10.61 12.48 20.00
C VAL A 105 11.94 12.15 20.67
N THR A 106 11.86 11.67 21.91
CA THR A 106 13.03 11.27 22.75
C THR A 106 12.75 9.94 23.45
N GLY A 107 13.80 9.33 24.02
CA GLY A 107 13.66 8.16 24.87
C GLY A 107 13.44 6.84 24.14
N VAL A 108 13.51 6.82 22.82
CA VAL A 108 13.49 5.58 22.03
C VAL A 108 14.91 5.03 21.99
N PRO A 109 15.10 3.73 22.29
CA PRO A 109 16.42 3.09 22.21
C PRO A 109 17.03 3.21 20.82
N GLU A 110 18.34 3.37 20.75
CA GLU A 110 19.08 3.33 19.49
C GLU A 110 18.93 1.95 18.82
N SER A 111 18.75 1.94 17.51
CA SER A 111 18.77 0.70 16.72
C SER A 111 20.17 0.08 16.77
N PRO A 112 20.32 -1.17 17.21
CA PRO A 112 21.64 -1.80 17.41
C PRO A 112 22.44 -1.90 16.11
N ASP A 113 21.76 -1.87 14.97
CA ASP A 113 22.30 -1.94 13.61
C ASP A 113 22.42 -0.56 12.93
N PHE A 114 22.30 0.55 13.68
CA PHE A 114 22.35 1.90 13.12
C PHE A 114 23.61 2.18 12.29
N THR A 115 24.73 1.60 12.66
CA THR A 115 26.03 1.79 11.96
C THR A 115 26.27 0.78 10.85
N ASP A 116 25.40 -0.21 10.66
CA ASP A 116 25.54 -1.23 9.62
C ASP A 116 25.41 -0.64 8.22
N ALA A 117 25.97 -1.34 7.24
CA ALA A 117 25.80 -0.98 5.84
C ALA A 117 24.34 -1.15 5.40
N PRO A 118 23.86 -0.35 4.43
CA PRO A 118 22.50 -0.51 3.92
C PRO A 118 22.32 -1.89 3.27
N ALA A 119 21.16 -2.48 3.43
CA ALA A 119 20.81 -3.70 2.74
C ALA A 119 20.70 -3.45 1.23
N GLU A 120 21.12 -4.40 0.44
CA GLU A 120 21.14 -4.27 -1.02
C GLU A 120 20.47 -5.48 -1.69
N THR A 121 19.80 -5.23 -2.78
CA THR A 121 19.30 -6.28 -3.68
C THR A 121 20.10 -6.34 -4.98
N SER A 122 19.97 -7.44 -5.67
CA SER A 122 20.59 -7.67 -6.99
C SER A 122 19.73 -8.65 -7.79
N SER A 123 20.12 -8.93 -9.03
CA SER A 123 19.49 -9.97 -9.86
C SER A 123 19.49 -11.36 -9.21
N ALA A 124 20.32 -11.57 -8.18
CA ALA A 124 20.34 -12.84 -7.44
C ALA A 124 19.02 -13.14 -6.70
N VAL A 125 18.21 -12.13 -6.39
CA VAL A 125 16.89 -12.32 -5.78
C VAL A 125 15.95 -13.15 -6.69
N PHE A 126 16.20 -13.15 -7.99
CA PHE A 126 15.42 -13.88 -8.99
C PHE A 126 16.02 -15.23 -9.39
N THR A 127 17.00 -15.75 -8.66
CA THR A 127 17.75 -16.98 -9.04
C THR A 127 16.81 -18.18 -9.26
N ASP A 128 15.84 -18.38 -8.39
CA ASP A 128 14.87 -19.47 -8.49
C ASP A 128 13.63 -19.08 -9.34
N PHE A 129 13.22 -17.83 -9.25
CA PHE A 129 12.07 -17.30 -9.95
C PHE A 129 12.26 -17.25 -11.47
N ALA A 130 13.41 -16.80 -11.97
CA ALA A 130 13.59 -16.56 -13.40
C ALA A 130 13.58 -17.87 -14.25
N PRO A 131 14.20 -18.98 -13.82
CA PRO A 131 14.04 -20.27 -14.52
C PRO A 131 12.59 -20.76 -14.54
N ALA A 132 11.87 -20.70 -13.41
CA ALA A 132 10.47 -21.11 -13.30
C ALA A 132 9.54 -20.25 -14.18
N LEU A 133 9.84 -18.96 -14.31
CA LEU A 133 9.15 -18.06 -15.26
C LEU A 133 9.45 -18.48 -16.71
N GLY A 134 10.69 -18.87 -17.04
CA GLY A 134 11.07 -19.40 -18.36
C GLY A 134 10.28 -20.66 -18.75
N GLU A 135 10.06 -21.57 -17.79
CA GLU A 135 9.18 -22.71 -17.98
C GLU A 135 7.72 -22.31 -18.20
N SER A 136 7.23 -21.29 -17.50
CA SER A 136 5.90 -20.73 -17.72
C SER A 136 5.76 -20.14 -19.13
N PHE A 137 6.79 -19.48 -19.66
CA PHE A 137 6.81 -19.02 -21.06
C PHE A 137 6.69 -20.19 -22.05
N ALA A 138 7.36 -21.32 -21.78
CA ALA A 138 7.25 -22.50 -22.65
C ALA A 138 5.85 -23.09 -22.61
N ARG A 139 5.25 -23.25 -21.43
CA ARG A 139 3.86 -23.71 -21.25
C ARG A 139 2.86 -22.77 -21.94
N ALA A 140 3.03 -21.47 -21.77
CA ALA A 140 2.16 -20.46 -22.37
C ALA A 140 2.20 -20.53 -23.90
N ARG A 141 3.40 -20.64 -24.52
CA ARG A 141 3.53 -20.82 -25.97
C ARG A 141 2.84 -22.10 -26.46
N ALA A 142 3.05 -23.23 -25.78
CA ALA A 142 2.42 -24.49 -26.12
C ALA A 142 0.88 -24.42 -26.01
N GLY A 143 0.36 -23.65 -25.05
CA GLY A 143 -1.08 -23.41 -24.85
C GLY A 143 -1.64 -22.23 -25.65
N GLY A 144 -0.90 -21.64 -26.58
CA GLY A 144 -1.37 -20.54 -27.41
C GLY A 144 -1.65 -19.25 -26.59
N ARG A 145 -0.82 -18.95 -25.59
CA ARG A 145 -0.96 -17.74 -24.74
C ARG A 145 0.30 -16.88 -24.81
N GLU A 146 0.13 -15.59 -24.61
CA GLU A 146 1.23 -14.63 -24.46
C GLU A 146 1.26 -14.11 -23.02
N LEU A 147 2.39 -14.26 -22.34
CA LEU A 147 2.63 -13.69 -20.99
C LEU A 147 3.36 -12.36 -21.09
N TYR A 148 2.88 -11.41 -20.33
CA TYR A 148 3.45 -10.08 -20.11
C TYR A 148 3.58 -9.86 -18.61
N GLY A 149 4.51 -9.03 -18.18
CA GLY A 149 4.58 -8.69 -16.77
C GLY A 149 5.87 -8.05 -16.32
N PHE A 150 5.93 -7.87 -15.02
CA PHE A 150 6.99 -7.16 -14.35
C PHE A 150 7.20 -7.75 -12.94
N ALA A 151 8.45 -8.04 -12.61
CA ALA A 151 8.88 -8.38 -11.26
C ALA A 151 9.83 -7.28 -10.77
N ASN A 152 9.55 -6.72 -9.63
CA ASN A 152 10.37 -5.71 -8.99
C ASN A 152 10.68 -6.14 -7.55
N HIS A 153 11.94 -6.00 -7.16
CA HIS A 153 12.36 -6.13 -5.78
C HIS A 153 13.11 -4.87 -5.37
N GLU A 154 12.69 -4.29 -4.28
CA GLU A 154 13.28 -3.09 -3.69
C GLU A 154 13.67 -3.36 -2.23
N LEU A 155 14.84 -2.86 -1.87
CA LEU A 155 15.28 -2.69 -0.49
C LEU A 155 15.51 -1.20 -0.23
N VAL A 156 14.84 -0.68 0.80
CA VAL A 156 15.07 0.67 1.30
C VAL A 156 15.63 0.55 2.72
N SER A 157 16.86 1.02 2.92
CA SER A 157 17.45 1.16 4.27
C SER A 157 17.28 2.61 4.72
N THR A 158 16.41 2.85 5.69
CA THR A 158 16.18 4.17 6.28
C THR A 158 17.02 4.36 7.53
N TYR A 159 17.79 5.45 7.56
CA TYR A 159 18.54 5.92 8.72
C TYR A 159 17.92 7.23 9.18
N LEU A 160 17.35 7.24 10.37
CA LEU A 160 16.73 8.41 10.97
C LEU A 160 17.51 8.82 12.22
N ALA A 161 17.97 10.06 12.23
CA ALA A 161 18.57 10.62 13.43
C ALA A 161 18.07 12.02 13.73
N THR A 162 18.07 12.38 15.01
CA THR A 162 17.59 13.70 15.45
C THR A 162 18.61 14.38 16.37
N SER A 163 18.54 15.72 16.43
CA SER A 163 19.29 16.49 17.42
C SER A 163 18.87 16.20 18.87
N ALA A 164 17.69 15.59 19.05
CA ALA A 164 17.19 15.13 20.36
C ALA A 164 17.74 13.74 20.77
N GLY A 165 18.64 13.15 19.97
CA GLY A 165 19.39 11.94 20.31
C GLY A 165 18.88 10.64 19.70
N LEU A 166 17.85 10.61 18.87
CA LEU A 166 17.41 9.37 18.21
C LEU A 166 18.41 8.92 17.14
N ARG A 167 18.61 7.59 17.08
CA ARG A 167 19.40 6.88 16.07
C ARG A 167 18.68 5.60 15.71
N LEU A 168 17.86 5.66 14.64
CA LEU A 168 16.97 4.58 14.25
C LEU A 168 17.29 4.12 12.84
N ARG A 169 17.18 2.82 12.62
CA ARG A 169 17.38 2.19 11.32
C ARG A 169 16.32 1.13 11.04
N HIS A 170 15.91 1.03 9.79
CA HIS A 170 15.03 -0.03 9.32
C HIS A 170 15.37 -0.40 7.87
N ASP A 171 15.38 -1.71 7.58
CA ASP A 171 15.50 -2.25 6.23
C ASP A 171 14.15 -2.75 5.77
N GLN A 172 13.59 -2.14 4.74
CA GLN A 172 12.29 -2.50 4.19
C GLN A 172 12.44 -3.23 2.85
N PRO A 173 12.32 -4.57 2.81
CA PRO A 173 12.19 -5.30 1.56
C PRO A 173 10.76 -5.23 1.03
N ASN A 174 10.62 -4.97 -0.27
CA ASN A 174 9.37 -5.03 -1.01
C ASN A 174 9.60 -5.77 -2.33
N GLY A 175 8.74 -6.73 -2.61
CA GLY A 175 8.70 -7.41 -3.90
C GLY A 175 7.30 -7.36 -4.47
N THR A 176 7.20 -7.07 -5.76
CA THR A 176 5.95 -7.11 -6.50
C THR A 176 6.12 -7.93 -7.77
N LEU A 177 5.12 -8.74 -8.06
CA LEU A 177 5.01 -9.49 -9.29
C LEU A 177 3.65 -9.26 -9.91
N GLU A 178 3.64 -8.79 -11.14
CA GLU A 178 2.45 -8.76 -11.98
C GLU A 178 2.63 -9.65 -13.19
N LEU A 179 1.67 -10.53 -13.42
CA LEU A 179 1.62 -11.44 -14.55
C LEU A 179 0.30 -11.27 -15.29
N ASN A 180 0.38 -10.94 -16.57
CA ASN A 180 -0.77 -10.85 -17.46
C ASN A 180 -0.68 -11.93 -18.52
N ALA A 181 -1.78 -12.60 -18.79
CA ALA A 181 -1.91 -13.51 -19.93
C ALA A 181 -2.88 -12.92 -20.95
N LYS A 182 -2.56 -13.08 -22.24
CA LYS A 182 -3.41 -12.70 -23.36
C LYS A 182 -3.58 -13.86 -24.33
N SER A 183 -4.77 -13.92 -24.95
CA SER A 183 -4.99 -14.77 -26.12
C SER A 183 -4.16 -14.26 -27.31
N PRO A 184 -3.85 -15.12 -28.33
CA PRO A 184 -3.03 -14.71 -29.48
C PRO A 184 -3.61 -13.56 -30.29
N ASP A 185 -4.93 -13.48 -30.37
CA ASP A 185 -5.68 -12.39 -31.01
C ASP A 185 -5.80 -11.15 -30.09
N ARG A 186 -5.35 -11.24 -28.82
CA ARG A 186 -5.40 -10.21 -27.79
C ARG A 186 -6.80 -9.71 -27.43
N THR A 187 -7.81 -10.47 -27.75
CA THR A 187 -9.20 -10.13 -27.42
C THR A 187 -9.59 -10.53 -25.99
N ARG A 188 -8.80 -11.41 -25.36
CA ARG A 188 -8.99 -11.88 -23.99
C ARG A 188 -7.73 -11.61 -23.18
N SER A 189 -7.91 -11.16 -21.94
CA SER A 189 -6.81 -10.92 -20.99
C SER A 189 -7.20 -11.38 -19.60
N ALA A 190 -6.18 -11.72 -18.81
CA ALA A 190 -6.32 -12.01 -17.39
C ALA A 190 -5.08 -11.49 -16.65
N TRP A 191 -5.26 -11.08 -15.41
CA TRP A 191 -4.22 -10.55 -14.54
C TRP A 191 -4.14 -11.37 -13.25
N ALA A 192 -2.92 -11.57 -12.75
CA ALA A 192 -2.63 -12.05 -11.39
C ALA A 192 -1.44 -11.29 -10.82
N GLY A 193 -1.53 -10.91 -9.56
CA GLY A 193 -0.46 -10.22 -8.84
C GLY A 193 -0.09 -10.93 -7.55
N ARG A 194 1.17 -10.77 -7.12
CA ARG A 194 1.68 -11.25 -5.83
C ARG A 194 2.59 -10.21 -5.21
N SER A 195 2.42 -9.96 -3.91
CA SER A 195 3.41 -9.29 -3.09
C SER A 195 4.32 -10.32 -2.43
N THR A 196 5.60 -10.02 -2.29
CA THR A 196 6.61 -10.91 -1.74
C THR A 196 7.72 -10.11 -1.07
N ARG A 197 8.54 -10.76 -0.25
CA ARG A 197 9.75 -10.13 0.30
C ARG A 197 11.02 -10.44 -0.51
N ASP A 198 11.10 -11.64 -1.12
CA ASP A 198 12.35 -12.15 -1.69
C ASP A 198 12.14 -13.14 -2.85
N PHE A 199 10.91 -13.24 -3.37
CA PHE A 199 10.50 -14.12 -4.46
C PHE A 199 10.58 -15.63 -4.16
N LYS A 200 10.88 -16.06 -2.92
CA LYS A 200 10.92 -17.49 -2.56
C LYS A 200 9.53 -18.10 -2.39
N ASP A 201 8.54 -17.27 -2.03
CA ASP A 201 7.14 -17.65 -1.84
C ASP A 201 6.28 -17.50 -3.10
N VAL A 202 6.89 -17.19 -4.25
CA VAL A 202 6.20 -17.02 -5.53
C VAL A 202 6.31 -18.26 -6.39
N ASP A 203 5.16 -18.79 -6.82
CA ASP A 203 5.06 -19.92 -7.76
C ASP A 203 4.56 -19.45 -9.14
N PRO A 204 5.45 -19.23 -10.13
CA PRO A 204 5.07 -18.82 -11.48
C PRO A 204 4.22 -19.87 -12.20
N ALA A 205 4.36 -21.16 -11.87
CA ALA A 205 3.57 -22.22 -12.49
C ALA A 205 2.12 -22.18 -12.02
N ALA A 206 1.88 -21.98 -10.73
CA ALA A 206 0.54 -21.81 -10.19
C ALA A 206 -0.14 -20.56 -10.76
N MET A 207 0.58 -19.45 -10.88
CA MET A 207 0.06 -18.21 -11.47
C MET A 207 -0.28 -18.39 -12.97
N ASP A 208 0.58 -19.05 -13.75
CA ASP A 208 0.29 -19.36 -15.17
C ASP A 208 -0.94 -20.26 -15.30
N ALA A 209 -1.10 -21.26 -14.42
CA ALA A 209 -2.29 -22.12 -14.41
C ALA A 209 -3.57 -21.34 -14.06
N GLU A 210 -3.50 -20.43 -13.09
CA GLU A 210 -4.60 -19.53 -12.74
C GLU A 210 -5.01 -18.65 -13.94
N LEU A 211 -4.06 -18.04 -14.61
CA LEU A 211 -4.31 -17.20 -15.79
C LEU A 211 -4.84 -18.00 -16.97
N ALA A 212 -4.33 -19.22 -17.19
CA ALA A 212 -4.83 -20.13 -18.23
C ALA A 212 -6.31 -20.48 -17.99
N ARG A 213 -6.69 -20.80 -16.74
CA ARG A 213 -8.07 -21.05 -16.34
C ARG A 213 -8.96 -19.84 -16.60
N ARG A 214 -8.52 -18.63 -16.22
CA ARG A 214 -9.29 -17.39 -16.44
C ARG A 214 -9.48 -17.06 -17.91
N LEU A 215 -8.46 -17.26 -18.76
CA LEU A 215 -8.60 -17.11 -20.21
C LEU A 215 -9.54 -18.16 -20.82
N GLY A 216 -9.59 -19.38 -20.26
CA GLY A 216 -10.57 -20.40 -20.64
C GLY A 216 -12.01 -19.95 -20.31
N TRP A 217 -12.23 -19.36 -19.14
CA TRP A 217 -13.53 -18.79 -18.79
C TRP A 217 -13.95 -17.67 -19.76
N ALA A 218 -12.99 -16.88 -20.25
CA ALA A 218 -13.23 -15.79 -21.19
C ALA A 218 -13.52 -16.24 -22.63
N GLU A 219 -13.53 -17.54 -22.93
CA GLU A 219 -13.97 -18.05 -24.25
C GLU A 219 -15.45 -17.83 -24.50
N ARG A 220 -16.25 -17.85 -23.45
CA ARG A 220 -17.67 -17.54 -23.50
C ARG A 220 -17.92 -16.14 -23.00
N ARG A 221 -18.35 -15.24 -23.87
CA ARG A 221 -18.78 -13.89 -23.52
C ARG A 221 -20.27 -13.83 -23.25
N ILE A 222 -20.64 -13.10 -22.21
CA ILE A 222 -22.00 -12.91 -21.71
C ILE A 222 -22.22 -11.41 -21.54
N GLU A 223 -23.22 -10.85 -22.18
CA GLU A 223 -23.60 -9.45 -22.02
C GLU A 223 -24.59 -9.31 -20.86
N LEU A 224 -24.24 -8.50 -19.88
CA LEU A 224 -25.14 -8.13 -18.79
C LEU A 224 -25.40 -6.62 -18.79
N PRO A 225 -26.61 -6.17 -18.45
CA PRO A 225 -26.90 -4.75 -18.29
C PRO A 225 -26.22 -4.20 -17.05
N ALA A 226 -26.11 -2.87 -16.97
CA ALA A 226 -25.81 -2.19 -15.70
C ALA A 226 -26.87 -2.55 -14.65
N GLY A 227 -26.44 -2.66 -13.39
CA GLY A 227 -27.35 -3.09 -12.32
C GLY A 227 -26.60 -3.40 -11.03
N ARG A 228 -27.31 -3.98 -10.08
CA ARG A 228 -26.78 -4.44 -8.82
C ARG A 228 -26.70 -5.97 -8.82
N TYR A 229 -25.55 -6.49 -8.41
CA TYR A 229 -25.27 -7.92 -8.47
C TYR A 229 -24.65 -8.42 -7.17
N GLU A 230 -25.04 -9.61 -6.74
CA GLU A 230 -24.21 -10.35 -5.78
C GLU A 230 -22.81 -10.49 -6.39
N THR A 231 -21.78 -10.14 -5.62
CA THR A 231 -20.41 -10.10 -6.13
C THR A 231 -19.45 -10.70 -5.14
N LEU A 232 -18.58 -11.56 -5.65
CA LEU A 232 -17.41 -12.08 -4.95
C LEU A 232 -16.21 -11.20 -5.30
N LEU A 233 -15.63 -10.58 -4.28
CA LEU A 233 -14.40 -9.80 -4.37
C LEU A 233 -13.24 -10.67 -3.87
N PRO A 234 -12.25 -10.99 -4.71
CA PRO A 234 -11.04 -11.66 -4.24
C PRO A 234 -10.19 -10.73 -3.38
N PRO A 235 -9.19 -11.26 -2.65
CA PRO A 235 -8.34 -10.48 -1.74
C PRO A 235 -7.75 -9.20 -2.36
N THR A 236 -7.34 -9.22 -3.62
CA THR A 236 -6.79 -8.05 -4.31
C THR A 236 -7.81 -6.91 -4.46
N ALA A 237 -9.05 -7.22 -4.83
CA ALA A 237 -10.11 -6.22 -4.98
C ALA A 237 -10.56 -5.66 -3.61
N VAL A 238 -10.59 -6.50 -2.57
CA VAL A 238 -10.84 -6.06 -1.19
C VAL A 238 -9.73 -5.12 -0.72
N ALA A 239 -8.47 -5.45 -1.00
CA ALA A 239 -7.32 -4.61 -0.67
C ALA A 239 -7.41 -3.24 -1.35
N ASP A 240 -7.73 -3.18 -2.64
CA ASP A 240 -7.88 -1.93 -3.39
C ASP A 240 -8.89 -0.98 -2.73
N LEU A 241 -10.02 -1.51 -2.25
CA LEU A 241 -11.06 -0.72 -1.62
C LEU A 241 -10.70 -0.29 -0.19
N LEU A 242 -10.15 -1.21 0.62
CA LEU A 242 -9.85 -0.93 2.03
C LEU A 242 -8.61 -0.07 2.23
N ILE A 243 -7.62 -0.14 1.34
CA ILE A 243 -6.48 0.78 1.34
C ILE A 243 -6.96 2.21 1.13
N TYR A 244 -7.86 2.43 0.17
CA TYR A 244 -8.46 3.76 -0.03
C TYR A 244 -9.22 4.24 1.20
N GLN A 245 -9.98 3.33 1.85
CA GLN A 245 -10.65 3.64 3.12
C GLN A 245 -9.66 4.10 4.21
N MET A 246 -8.49 3.45 4.33
CA MET A 246 -7.47 3.84 5.30
C MET A 246 -6.85 5.21 4.99
N TRP A 247 -6.63 5.53 3.72
CA TRP A 247 -6.15 6.86 3.33
C TRP A 247 -7.14 7.99 3.63
N SER A 248 -8.43 7.66 3.80
CA SER A 248 -9.49 8.62 4.17
C SER A 248 -9.77 8.65 5.68
N ALA A 249 -8.98 7.94 6.49
CA ALA A 249 -9.24 7.72 7.92
C ALA A 249 -8.53 8.70 8.85
N ALA A 250 -8.13 9.89 8.38
CA ALA A 250 -7.51 10.90 9.23
C ALA A 250 -8.50 11.43 10.30
N ALA A 251 -8.09 11.36 11.57
CA ALA A 251 -8.93 11.73 12.71
C ALA A 251 -9.35 13.20 12.68
N ARG A 252 -8.46 14.09 12.24
CA ARG A 252 -8.76 15.52 12.08
C ARG A 252 -9.86 15.74 11.06
N ASP A 253 -9.74 15.17 9.89
CA ASP A 253 -10.70 15.30 8.79
C ASP A 253 -12.07 14.76 9.18
N ALA A 254 -12.07 13.62 9.89
CA ALA A 254 -13.30 13.05 10.43
C ALA A 254 -13.97 13.97 11.45
N ALA A 255 -13.20 14.58 12.37
CA ALA A 255 -13.72 15.49 13.38
C ALA A 255 -14.24 16.80 12.77
N GLU A 256 -13.64 17.27 11.69
CA GLU A 256 -14.03 18.48 10.94
C GLU A 256 -15.19 18.25 9.95
N GLY A 257 -15.73 17.04 9.86
CA GLY A 257 -16.88 16.75 9.02
C GLY A 257 -16.56 16.49 7.55
N ARG A 258 -15.30 16.17 7.22
CA ARG A 258 -14.80 16.07 5.84
C ARG A 258 -14.79 14.66 5.24
N THR A 259 -14.99 13.60 6.04
CA THR A 259 -14.88 12.22 5.59
C THR A 259 -16.07 11.36 5.98
N VAL A 260 -16.14 10.16 5.42
CA VAL A 260 -17.15 9.13 5.78
C VAL A 260 -17.12 8.76 7.27
N PHE A 261 -16.03 9.03 7.96
CA PHE A 261 -15.87 8.77 9.40
C PHE A 261 -16.34 9.93 10.28
N SER A 262 -16.88 10.98 9.68
CA SER A 262 -17.52 12.09 10.36
C SER A 262 -18.92 11.71 10.86
N ARG A 263 -19.26 12.14 12.06
CA ARG A 263 -20.62 11.95 12.61
C ARG A 263 -21.48 13.15 12.29
N THR A 264 -22.72 12.91 11.84
CA THR A 264 -23.70 13.98 11.67
C THR A 264 -23.94 14.72 13.01
N GLY A 265 -23.74 16.02 13.02
CA GLY A 265 -23.84 16.83 14.24
C GLY A 265 -22.52 17.05 14.98
N GLY A 266 -21.41 16.52 14.47
CA GLY A 266 -20.06 16.78 14.96
C GLY A 266 -19.38 15.56 15.59
N GLY A 267 -18.06 15.57 15.58
CA GLY A 267 -17.21 14.47 16.06
C GLY A 267 -17.05 13.34 15.04
N THR A 268 -16.50 12.22 15.50
CA THR A 268 -16.15 11.07 14.67
C THR A 268 -17.09 9.89 14.91
N ARG A 269 -17.10 8.93 13.99
CA ARG A 269 -17.85 7.66 14.09
C ARG A 269 -17.13 6.59 14.92
N VAL A 270 -16.04 6.90 15.60
CA VAL A 270 -15.36 5.97 16.52
C VAL A 270 -16.38 5.45 17.55
N GLY A 271 -16.42 4.12 17.73
CA GLY A 271 -17.40 3.39 18.51
C GLY A 271 -18.64 2.92 17.72
N GLU A 272 -18.80 3.32 16.46
CA GLU A 272 -19.91 2.84 15.64
C GLU A 272 -19.60 1.49 14.98
N ARG A 273 -20.63 0.66 14.82
CA ARG A 273 -20.55 -0.59 14.06
C ARG A 273 -20.60 -0.31 12.58
N LEU A 274 -19.57 -0.77 11.86
CA LEU A 274 -19.44 -0.64 10.42
C LEU A 274 -19.76 -1.97 9.69
N SER A 275 -19.67 -3.11 10.36
CA SER A 275 -19.96 -4.43 9.79
C SER A 275 -20.68 -5.33 10.79
N GLU A 276 -21.64 -6.11 10.33
CA GLU A 276 -22.27 -7.16 11.11
C GLU A 276 -21.39 -8.42 11.22
N LEU A 277 -20.49 -8.63 10.24
CA LEU A 277 -19.48 -9.67 10.34
C LEU A 277 -18.43 -9.28 11.39
N PRO A 278 -17.85 -10.24 12.14
CA PRO A 278 -16.89 -9.98 13.20
C PRO A 278 -15.48 -9.67 12.63
N LEU A 279 -15.43 -8.81 11.61
CA LEU A 279 -14.20 -8.45 10.90
C LEU A 279 -13.33 -7.53 11.75
N THR A 280 -12.03 -7.77 11.72
CA THR A 280 -11.02 -6.93 12.36
C THR A 280 -10.04 -6.41 11.30
N LEU A 281 -10.07 -5.11 11.05
CA LEU A 281 -9.11 -4.42 10.19
C LEU A 281 -8.00 -3.87 11.08
N ARG A 282 -6.76 -4.30 10.85
CA ARG A 282 -5.62 -3.95 11.68
C ARG A 282 -4.36 -3.68 10.88
N SER A 283 -3.40 -3.06 11.54
CA SER A 283 -2.02 -2.95 11.09
C SER A 283 -1.09 -3.34 12.23
N ASP A 284 0.01 -4.02 11.92
CA ASP A 284 1.03 -4.42 12.89
C ASP A 284 2.42 -4.34 12.23
N PRO A 285 3.32 -3.47 12.72
CA PRO A 285 4.65 -3.34 12.11
C PRO A 285 5.47 -4.65 12.16
N HIS A 286 5.08 -5.59 13.00
CA HIS A 286 5.77 -6.88 13.19
C HIS A 286 5.00 -8.07 12.56
N GLU A 287 3.94 -7.83 11.78
CA GLU A 287 3.20 -8.93 11.14
C GLU A 287 4.08 -9.77 10.23
N PRO A 288 4.19 -11.11 10.48
CA PRO A 288 5.12 -11.97 9.75
C PRO A 288 4.89 -11.96 8.24
N GLY A 289 5.93 -11.54 7.49
CA GLY A 289 5.93 -11.43 6.03
C GLY A 289 5.20 -10.19 5.48
N LEU A 290 4.73 -9.29 6.35
CA LEU A 290 4.19 -7.97 6.05
C LEU A 290 4.83 -6.91 6.94
N GLU A 291 6.01 -7.20 7.52
CA GLU A 291 6.71 -6.29 8.43
C GLU A 291 6.96 -4.93 7.77
N THR A 292 6.89 -3.87 8.58
CA THR A 292 7.13 -2.49 8.16
C THR A 292 7.95 -1.75 9.23
N ALA A 293 8.37 -0.51 8.95
CA ALA A 293 9.12 0.27 9.93
C ALA A 293 8.38 0.31 11.28
N PRO A 294 9.05 0.01 12.40
CA PRO A 294 8.42 0.01 13.72
C PRO A 294 8.38 1.40 14.38
N PHE A 295 8.66 2.44 13.63
CA PHE A 295 8.64 3.84 14.05
C PHE A 295 8.19 4.73 12.89
N VAL A 296 7.68 5.90 13.23
CA VAL A 296 7.23 6.89 12.24
C VAL A 296 8.42 7.42 11.45
N VAL A 297 8.27 7.44 10.13
CA VAL A 297 9.17 8.10 9.17
C VAL A 297 8.33 9.04 8.32
N ALA A 298 8.40 10.34 8.61
CA ALA A 298 7.63 11.36 7.92
C ALA A 298 8.59 12.34 7.22
N HIS A 299 8.55 12.38 5.90
CA HIS A 299 9.34 13.29 5.07
C HIS A 299 8.68 14.65 4.89
N ALA A 300 7.41 14.77 5.23
CA ALA A 300 6.61 16.00 5.20
C ALA A 300 5.46 15.89 6.20
N SER A 301 4.90 17.03 6.61
CA SER A 301 3.65 17.08 7.37
C SER A 301 2.45 17.14 6.45
N GLY A 302 1.34 16.53 6.89
CA GLY A 302 0.05 16.48 6.22
C GLY A 302 -1.06 16.10 7.20
N ASP A 303 -2.21 15.69 6.69
CA ASP A 303 -3.39 15.37 7.52
C ASP A 303 -3.19 14.10 8.38
N ASP A 304 -2.38 13.14 7.91
CA ASP A 304 -2.12 11.85 8.54
C ASP A 304 -0.65 11.64 8.97
N ALA A 305 0.21 12.62 8.77
CA ALA A 305 1.64 12.58 9.10
C ALA A 305 2.14 13.90 9.65
N SER A 306 3.15 13.84 10.53
CA SER A 306 3.83 15.03 11.07
C SER A 306 5.34 14.78 11.12
N VAL A 307 6.11 15.74 10.63
CA VAL A 307 7.58 15.69 10.72
C VAL A 307 8.07 15.72 12.16
N PHE A 308 7.29 16.24 13.10
CA PHE A 308 7.58 16.24 14.51
C PHE A 308 7.42 14.86 15.17
N ASP A 309 6.65 13.95 14.55
CA ASP A 309 6.41 12.58 15.03
C ASP A 309 7.50 11.60 14.61
N ASN A 310 8.50 12.03 13.86
CA ASN A 310 9.60 11.19 13.43
C ASN A 310 10.27 10.45 14.60
N GLY A 311 10.35 9.12 14.46
CA GLY A 311 10.89 8.23 15.47
C GLY A 311 9.90 7.80 16.55
N LEU A 312 8.63 8.22 16.50
CA LEU A 312 7.61 7.73 17.43
C LEU A 312 7.41 6.22 17.21
N PRO A 313 7.49 5.37 18.24
CA PRO A 313 7.26 3.93 18.08
C PRO A 313 5.86 3.62 17.56
N LEU A 314 5.77 2.63 16.68
CA LEU A 314 4.53 2.10 16.16
C LEU A 314 4.19 0.77 16.84
N GLU A 315 2.93 0.62 17.24
CA GLU A 315 2.39 -0.58 17.86
C GLU A 315 1.22 -1.12 17.04
N ALA A 316 0.95 -2.43 17.16
CA ALA A 316 -0.21 -3.05 16.52
C ALA A 316 -1.49 -2.27 16.84
N THR A 317 -2.22 -1.86 15.81
CA THR A 317 -3.41 -1.03 15.93
C THR A 317 -4.58 -1.69 15.21
N GLU A 318 -5.69 -1.85 15.90
CA GLU A 318 -6.95 -2.33 15.32
C GLU A 318 -7.84 -1.14 14.95
N TRP A 319 -7.93 -0.86 13.67
CA TRP A 319 -8.78 0.22 13.14
C TRP A 319 -10.27 -0.12 13.30
N ILE A 320 -10.62 -1.36 12.94
CA ILE A 320 -11.94 -1.97 13.17
C ILE A 320 -11.71 -3.23 13.98
N ARG A 321 -12.47 -3.45 15.04
CA ARG A 321 -12.43 -4.67 15.85
C ARG A 321 -13.82 -5.28 15.92
N GLY A 322 -13.98 -6.52 15.43
CA GLY A 322 -15.25 -7.23 15.47
C GLY A 322 -16.39 -6.45 14.80
N GLY A 323 -16.11 -5.71 13.74
CA GLY A 323 -17.03 -4.87 13.00
C GLY A 323 -17.25 -3.46 13.54
N GLU A 324 -16.62 -3.08 14.66
CA GLU A 324 -16.75 -1.73 15.26
C GLU A 324 -15.52 -0.88 14.99
N LEU A 325 -15.70 0.37 14.56
CA LEU A 325 -14.61 1.33 14.35
C LEU A 325 -13.97 1.71 15.70
N LYS A 326 -12.68 1.41 15.88
CA LYS A 326 -11.96 1.64 17.13
C LYS A 326 -11.03 2.85 17.06
N HIS A 327 -10.30 2.96 15.95
CA HIS A 327 -9.30 4.01 15.79
C HIS A 327 -9.38 4.63 14.39
N LEU A 328 -8.93 5.88 14.32
CA LEU A 328 -8.63 6.60 13.08
C LEU A 328 -7.14 6.95 13.09
N THR A 329 -6.54 7.23 11.96
CA THR A 329 -5.13 7.67 11.92
C THR A 329 -4.99 9.04 12.58
N ALA A 330 -4.10 9.14 13.56
CA ALA A 330 -3.91 10.36 14.33
C ALA A 330 -2.44 10.62 14.66
N THR A 331 -1.93 11.78 14.24
CA THR A 331 -0.66 12.33 14.68
C THR A 331 -0.80 12.84 16.13
N ARG A 332 0.31 13.17 16.81
CA ARG A 332 0.25 13.80 18.12
C ARG A 332 -0.56 15.10 18.10
N HIS A 333 -0.43 15.86 17.01
CA HIS A 333 -1.20 17.10 16.83
C HIS A 333 -2.70 16.82 16.69
N SER A 334 -3.10 15.98 15.74
CA SER A 334 -4.52 15.70 15.51
C SER A 334 -5.18 14.96 16.68
N ALA A 335 -4.44 14.13 17.41
CA ALA A 335 -4.89 13.53 18.67
C ALA A 335 -5.21 14.59 19.74
N GLY A 336 -4.33 15.61 19.88
CA GLY A 336 -4.57 16.74 20.77
C GLY A 336 -5.82 17.56 20.41
N LEU A 337 -6.08 17.74 19.11
CA LEU A 337 -7.28 18.47 18.62
C LEU A 337 -8.58 17.67 18.82
N THR A 338 -8.53 16.36 18.60
CA THR A 338 -9.72 15.51 18.57
C THR A 338 -10.04 14.83 19.90
N GLY A 339 -9.06 14.75 20.80
CA GLY A 339 -9.15 13.96 22.02
C GLY A 339 -9.07 12.45 21.81
N LEU A 340 -8.74 12.01 20.60
CA LEU A 340 -8.51 10.60 20.27
C LEU A 340 -7.06 10.19 20.63
N PRO A 341 -6.79 8.89 20.78
CA PRO A 341 -5.42 8.42 21.00
C PRO A 341 -4.52 8.72 19.79
N VAL A 342 -3.21 8.80 20.04
CA VAL A 342 -2.19 8.89 19.00
C VAL A 342 -2.08 7.53 18.33
N THR A 343 -2.42 7.46 17.08
CA THR A 343 -2.45 6.23 16.24
C THR A 343 -1.91 6.54 14.86
N PRO A 344 -0.58 6.66 14.70
CA PRO A 344 0.03 6.99 13.41
C PRO A 344 -0.28 5.92 12.36
N SER A 345 -0.22 6.31 11.10
CA SER A 345 -0.34 5.38 9.97
C SER A 345 0.77 4.32 10.00
N ILE A 346 0.42 3.08 9.69
CA ILE A 346 1.33 1.93 9.64
C ILE A 346 1.31 1.36 8.22
N GLY A 347 2.46 1.00 7.69
CA GLY A 347 2.66 0.66 6.28
C GLY A 347 2.14 -0.72 5.85
N ASN A 348 1.27 -1.40 6.63
CA ASN A 348 0.59 -2.63 6.23
C ASN A 348 -0.89 -2.61 6.62
N LEU A 349 -1.69 -3.50 6.03
CA LEU A 349 -3.12 -3.58 6.30
C LEU A 349 -3.62 -5.02 6.20
N ILE A 350 -4.25 -5.50 7.26
CA ILE A 350 -4.73 -6.86 7.39
C ILE A 350 -6.21 -6.85 7.76
N LEU A 351 -7.05 -7.61 7.04
CA LEU A 351 -8.43 -7.87 7.42
C LEU A 351 -8.58 -9.32 7.86
N ASP A 352 -8.90 -9.52 9.13
CA ASP A 352 -9.14 -10.82 9.76
C ASP A 352 -10.62 -10.99 10.14
N GLY A 353 -10.98 -12.18 10.60
CA GLY A 353 -12.33 -12.50 11.13
C GLY A 353 -13.27 -13.16 10.14
N GLY A 354 -12.73 -13.57 8.96
CA GLY A 354 -13.45 -14.43 8.03
C GLY A 354 -13.46 -15.90 8.45
N SER A 355 -14.05 -16.73 7.61
CA SER A 355 -14.02 -18.19 7.72
C SER A 355 -12.74 -18.76 7.10
N ASP A 356 -12.53 -20.09 7.18
CA ASP A 356 -11.43 -20.77 6.50
C ASP A 356 -11.70 -21.06 5.02
N ARG A 357 -12.82 -20.60 4.48
CA ARG A 357 -13.19 -20.85 3.08
C ARG A 357 -12.30 -20.13 2.10
N SER A 358 -11.88 -20.84 1.07
CA SER A 358 -11.17 -20.24 -0.08
C SER A 358 -12.16 -19.51 -1.01
N LEU A 359 -11.62 -18.71 -1.92
CA LEU A 359 -12.42 -18.06 -2.97
C LEU A 359 -13.13 -19.10 -3.86
N GLU A 360 -12.48 -20.19 -4.19
CA GLU A 360 -13.05 -21.29 -5.00
C GLU A 360 -14.25 -21.94 -4.27
N GLU A 361 -14.15 -22.17 -2.97
CA GLU A 361 -15.25 -22.69 -2.18
C GLU A 361 -16.42 -21.69 -2.08
N MET A 362 -16.13 -20.39 -2.02
CA MET A 362 -17.16 -19.35 -2.07
C MET A 362 -17.84 -19.33 -3.45
N VAL A 363 -17.08 -19.45 -4.55
CA VAL A 363 -17.64 -19.59 -5.90
C VAL A 363 -18.54 -20.82 -6.00
N ALA A 364 -18.08 -21.99 -5.50
CA ALA A 364 -18.84 -23.22 -5.51
C ALA A 364 -20.19 -23.16 -4.74
N ASN A 365 -20.29 -22.22 -3.77
CA ASN A 365 -21.50 -21.99 -3.01
C ASN A 365 -22.31 -20.75 -3.47
N THR A 366 -22.09 -20.29 -4.70
CA THR A 366 -22.80 -19.15 -5.30
C THR A 366 -23.83 -19.65 -6.31
N GLU A 367 -25.11 -19.37 -6.08
CA GLU A 367 -26.17 -19.70 -7.01
C GLU A 367 -26.06 -18.84 -8.28
N ARG A 368 -25.97 -17.52 -8.11
CA ARG A 368 -25.74 -16.56 -9.20
C ARG A 368 -25.10 -15.28 -8.66
N GLY A 369 -23.98 -14.88 -9.27
CA GLY A 369 -23.27 -13.68 -8.88
C GLY A 369 -22.14 -13.37 -9.85
N LEU A 370 -21.39 -12.31 -9.57
CA LEU A 370 -20.19 -11.93 -10.32
C LEU A 370 -18.93 -12.25 -9.51
N LEU A 371 -17.92 -12.80 -10.14
CA LEU A 371 -16.56 -12.86 -9.64
C LEU A 371 -15.77 -11.70 -10.27
N LEU A 372 -15.28 -10.79 -9.44
CA LEU A 372 -14.67 -9.54 -9.87
C LEU A 372 -13.18 -9.53 -9.55
N THR A 373 -12.34 -10.05 -10.45
CA THR A 373 -10.94 -10.36 -10.17
C THR A 373 -10.00 -9.16 -10.21
N CYS A 374 -10.40 -8.05 -10.80
CA CYS A 374 -9.56 -6.86 -10.94
C CYS A 374 -10.40 -5.59 -10.93
N LEU A 375 -10.03 -4.63 -10.08
CA LEU A 375 -10.53 -3.27 -10.09
C LEU A 375 -9.48 -2.35 -10.70
N TRP A 376 -9.91 -1.27 -11.34
CA TRP A 376 -9.02 -0.35 -12.02
C TRP A 376 -9.56 1.07 -12.01
N TYR A 377 -8.64 2.04 -12.01
CA TYR A 377 -8.96 3.45 -12.15
C TYR A 377 -9.92 3.96 -11.06
N ILE A 378 -9.63 3.58 -9.82
CA ILE A 378 -10.44 3.95 -8.66
C ILE A 378 -10.24 5.42 -8.34
N ARG A 379 -11.32 6.17 -8.22
CA ARG A 379 -11.32 7.61 -7.88
C ARG A 379 -12.44 7.92 -6.90
N GLU A 380 -12.16 8.83 -5.99
CA GLU A 380 -13.17 9.36 -5.07
C GLU A 380 -14.11 10.32 -5.83
N VAL A 381 -15.39 10.15 -5.54
CA VAL A 381 -16.47 11.00 -6.07
C VAL A 381 -17.01 11.92 -4.96
N ASP A 382 -17.14 11.39 -3.76
CA ASP A 382 -17.67 12.10 -2.60
C ASP A 382 -16.98 11.64 -1.32
N PRO A 383 -16.16 12.48 -0.68
CA PRO A 383 -15.44 12.14 0.55
C PRO A 383 -16.38 11.94 1.75
N ALA A 384 -17.53 12.61 1.78
CA ALA A 384 -18.45 12.51 2.91
C ALA A 384 -19.07 11.11 3.05
N THR A 385 -19.21 10.39 1.95
CA THR A 385 -19.70 9.01 1.90
C THR A 385 -18.60 8.01 1.51
N LEU A 386 -17.42 8.49 1.15
CA LEU A 386 -16.35 7.75 0.50
C LEU A 386 -16.88 6.97 -0.72
N LEU A 387 -17.72 7.64 -1.51
CA LEU A 387 -18.19 7.06 -2.76
C LEU A 387 -17.02 7.00 -3.74
N LEU A 388 -16.62 5.79 -4.11
CA LEU A 388 -15.60 5.54 -5.11
C LEU A 388 -16.27 5.16 -6.43
N THR A 389 -15.71 5.65 -7.54
CA THR A 389 -15.97 5.14 -8.87
C THR A 389 -14.73 4.47 -9.43
N GLY A 390 -14.91 3.45 -10.25
CA GLY A 390 -13.81 2.77 -10.92
C GLY A 390 -14.30 1.93 -12.08
N LEU A 391 -13.38 1.20 -12.68
CA LEU A 391 -13.65 0.30 -13.80
C LEU A 391 -13.35 -1.14 -13.39
N THR A 392 -14.12 -2.08 -13.92
CA THR A 392 -13.71 -3.48 -13.92
C THR A 392 -12.84 -3.74 -15.14
N ARG A 393 -11.89 -4.65 -15.02
CA ARG A 393 -10.96 -4.99 -16.10
C ARG A 393 -10.38 -6.40 -15.89
N ASP A 394 -9.91 -7.04 -16.97
CA ASP A 394 -9.14 -8.29 -16.93
C ASP A 394 -9.79 -9.42 -16.10
N GLY A 395 -11.13 -9.51 -16.11
CA GLY A 395 -11.84 -10.59 -15.48
C GLY A 395 -13.04 -10.18 -14.62
N VAL A 396 -14.16 -9.97 -15.27
CA VAL A 396 -15.48 -10.05 -14.65
C VAL A 396 -16.12 -11.34 -15.12
N TYR A 397 -16.43 -12.24 -14.21
CA TYR A 397 -16.99 -13.54 -14.58
C TYR A 397 -18.35 -13.73 -13.95
N LEU A 398 -19.31 -14.26 -14.73
CA LEU A 398 -20.59 -14.72 -14.21
C LEU A 398 -20.40 -16.08 -13.55
N VAL A 399 -20.83 -16.21 -12.32
CA VAL A 399 -20.96 -17.47 -11.59
C VAL A 399 -22.42 -17.89 -11.61
N GLU A 400 -22.70 -19.12 -12.02
CA GLU A 400 -24.03 -19.74 -11.98
C GLU A 400 -23.93 -21.15 -11.45
N ASN A 401 -24.76 -21.51 -10.45
CA ASN A 401 -24.84 -22.85 -9.84
C ASN A 401 -23.46 -23.38 -9.38
N GLY A 402 -22.62 -22.51 -8.81
CA GLY A 402 -21.31 -22.87 -8.26
C GLY A 402 -20.19 -22.96 -9.29
N GLU A 403 -20.43 -22.61 -10.55
CA GLU A 403 -19.45 -22.68 -11.63
C GLU A 403 -19.33 -21.33 -12.36
N VAL A 404 -18.14 -21.03 -12.88
CA VAL A 404 -17.93 -19.85 -13.72
C VAL A 404 -18.53 -20.13 -15.11
N ALA A 405 -19.58 -19.41 -15.46
CA ALA A 405 -20.32 -19.59 -16.72
C ALA A 405 -19.64 -18.90 -17.92
N GLY A 406 -18.90 -17.82 -17.70
CA GLY A 406 -18.20 -17.08 -18.76
C GLY A 406 -17.79 -15.67 -18.32
N GLU A 407 -17.06 -14.98 -19.18
CA GLU A 407 -16.67 -13.59 -19.01
C GLU A 407 -17.84 -12.66 -19.31
N VAL A 408 -17.99 -11.62 -18.48
CA VAL A 408 -18.99 -10.56 -18.66
C VAL A 408 -18.31 -9.31 -19.21
N ASN A 409 -19.08 -8.46 -19.88
CA ASN A 409 -18.62 -7.12 -20.27
C ASN A 409 -18.12 -6.31 -19.07
N ASN A 410 -17.23 -5.37 -19.34
CA ASN A 410 -16.73 -4.47 -18.31
C ASN A 410 -17.79 -3.44 -17.87
N PHE A 411 -17.66 -3.01 -16.62
CA PHE A 411 -18.51 -2.01 -16.00
C PHE A 411 -17.70 -0.84 -15.42
N ARG A 412 -18.36 0.28 -15.28
CA ARG A 412 -18.06 1.26 -14.24
C ARG A 412 -18.79 0.84 -12.97
N PHE A 413 -18.12 0.85 -11.84
CA PHE A 413 -18.75 0.66 -10.54
C PHE A 413 -18.78 1.95 -9.73
N ASN A 414 -19.72 2.04 -8.79
CA ASN A 414 -19.81 3.12 -7.81
C ASN A 414 -20.12 2.48 -6.45
N GLU A 415 -19.13 2.45 -5.56
CA GLU A 415 -19.24 1.80 -4.24
C GLU A 415 -18.52 2.60 -3.16
N SER A 416 -19.05 2.55 -1.94
CA SER A 416 -18.34 2.98 -0.74
C SER A 416 -17.76 1.77 -0.01
N PRO A 417 -16.45 1.73 0.28
CA PRO A 417 -15.85 0.63 1.05
C PRO A 417 -16.50 0.43 2.42
N VAL A 418 -16.89 1.51 3.07
CA VAL A 418 -17.55 1.46 4.40
C VAL A 418 -18.94 0.82 4.29
N ASP A 419 -19.74 1.23 3.31
CA ASP A 419 -21.06 0.63 3.07
C ASP A 419 -20.94 -0.83 2.60
N LEU A 420 -19.88 -1.13 1.85
CA LEU A 420 -19.57 -2.48 1.39
C LEU A 420 -19.31 -3.42 2.58
N LEU A 421 -18.48 -3.00 3.55
CA LEU A 421 -18.25 -3.76 4.78
C LEU A 421 -19.55 -3.97 5.58
N GLY A 422 -20.43 -2.97 5.61
CA GLY A 422 -21.73 -3.04 6.28
C GLY A 422 -22.70 -4.02 5.62
N ARG A 423 -22.59 -4.23 4.29
CA ARG A 423 -23.43 -5.14 3.52
C ARG A 423 -22.81 -6.53 3.30
N ALA A 424 -21.53 -6.72 3.63
CA ALA A 424 -20.85 -7.98 3.44
C ALA A 424 -21.56 -9.11 4.19
N THR A 425 -21.80 -10.24 3.53
CA THR A 425 -22.51 -11.39 4.08
C THR A 425 -21.62 -12.58 4.37
N GLU A 426 -20.43 -12.61 3.77
CA GLU A 426 -19.44 -13.67 3.97
C GLU A 426 -18.04 -13.11 3.74
N ALA A 427 -17.08 -13.55 4.56
CA ALA A 427 -15.66 -13.36 4.34
C ALA A 427 -14.95 -14.71 4.44
N GLY A 428 -14.04 -14.98 3.54
CA GLY A 428 -13.27 -16.22 3.51
C GLY A 428 -11.98 -16.14 4.31
N ARG A 429 -11.00 -16.98 3.94
CA ARG A 429 -9.70 -17.03 4.59
C ARG A 429 -8.84 -15.83 4.17
N THR A 430 -8.23 -15.18 5.15
CA THR A 430 -7.26 -14.10 4.91
C THR A 430 -6.00 -14.62 4.22
N GLU A 431 -5.59 -13.97 3.13
CA GLU A 431 -4.43 -14.33 2.33
C GLU A 431 -3.60 -13.08 1.98
N LYS A 432 -2.26 -13.21 1.95
CA LYS A 432 -1.40 -12.14 1.44
C LYS A 432 -1.78 -11.82 0.00
N THR A 433 -1.87 -10.54 -0.32
CA THR A 433 -2.31 -10.10 -1.62
C THR A 433 -1.57 -8.86 -2.10
N LEU A 434 -1.48 -8.68 -3.41
CA LEU A 434 -1.08 -7.44 -4.04
C LEU A 434 -2.35 -6.69 -4.46
N PRO A 435 -2.60 -5.47 -3.96
CA PRO A 435 -3.65 -4.62 -4.48
C PRO A 435 -3.32 -4.25 -5.93
N ARG A 436 -4.29 -4.36 -6.83
CA ARG A 436 -4.04 -4.12 -8.25
C ARG A 436 -3.86 -2.64 -8.58
N GLU A 437 -4.73 -1.80 -8.06
CA GLU A 437 -4.72 -0.35 -8.31
C GLU A 437 -3.59 0.35 -7.58
N TRP A 438 -3.24 -0.13 -6.39
CA TRP A 438 -2.28 0.53 -5.50
C TRP A 438 -0.94 -0.18 -5.42
N SER A 439 -0.62 -1.07 -6.35
CA SER A 439 0.62 -1.88 -6.34
C SER A 439 1.91 -1.06 -6.27
N ASP A 440 1.91 0.15 -6.80
CA ASP A 440 3.07 1.07 -6.75
C ASP A 440 3.20 1.82 -5.42
N TRP A 441 2.15 1.82 -4.58
CA TRP A 441 2.07 2.67 -3.38
C TRP A 441 1.95 1.87 -2.08
N PHE A 442 1.26 0.73 -2.14
CA PHE A 442 0.94 -0.06 -0.96
C PHE A 442 0.98 -1.55 -1.30
N THR A 443 2.05 -2.25 -0.88
CA THR A 443 2.32 -3.65 -1.28
C THR A 443 2.08 -4.67 -0.16
N ARG A 444 1.89 -4.23 1.08
CA ARG A 444 1.82 -5.10 2.26
C ARG A 444 0.39 -5.21 2.77
N ALA A 445 -0.38 -6.05 2.11
CA ALA A 445 -1.76 -6.32 2.48
C ALA A 445 -2.05 -7.83 2.62
N ALA A 446 -2.95 -8.18 3.54
CA ALA A 446 -3.57 -9.48 3.62
C ALA A 446 -5.07 -9.32 3.82
N MET A 447 -5.86 -9.92 2.93
CA MET A 447 -7.31 -9.77 2.91
C MET A 447 -7.99 -11.10 2.67
N PRO A 448 -9.22 -11.32 3.19
CA PRO A 448 -10.06 -12.42 2.76
C PRO A 448 -10.77 -12.09 1.44
N PRO A 449 -11.23 -13.07 0.67
CA PRO A 449 -12.30 -12.85 -0.30
C PRO A 449 -13.60 -12.48 0.43
N VAL A 450 -14.40 -11.59 -0.15
CA VAL A 450 -15.63 -11.08 0.46
C VAL A 450 -16.81 -11.20 -0.50
N ARG A 451 -17.96 -11.68 0.00
CA ARG A 451 -19.25 -11.68 -0.71
C ARG A 451 -20.05 -10.45 -0.33
N VAL A 452 -20.47 -9.70 -1.33
CA VAL A 452 -21.26 -8.49 -1.15
C VAL A 452 -22.52 -8.59 -2.00
N PRO A 453 -23.71 -8.50 -1.42
CA PRO A 453 -24.92 -8.32 -2.20
C PRO A 453 -24.98 -6.93 -2.82
N ASP A 454 -25.71 -6.80 -3.91
CA ASP A 454 -26.07 -5.51 -4.53
C ASP A 454 -24.87 -4.60 -4.86
N PHE A 455 -23.72 -5.17 -5.27
CA PHE A 455 -22.59 -4.39 -5.76
C PHE A 455 -23.01 -3.60 -7.01
N ASN A 456 -22.75 -2.29 -7.01
CA ASN A 456 -23.31 -1.38 -7.99
C ASN A 456 -22.45 -1.26 -9.26
N MET A 457 -22.81 -2.01 -10.29
CA MET A 457 -22.31 -1.83 -11.67
C MET A 457 -23.11 -0.70 -12.35
N SER A 458 -22.66 0.53 -12.14
CA SER A 458 -23.43 1.76 -12.46
C SER A 458 -23.64 2.01 -13.96
N SER A 459 -22.73 1.54 -14.81
CA SER A 459 -22.87 1.60 -16.26
C SER A 459 -21.99 0.55 -16.95
N VAL A 460 -22.37 0.13 -18.15
CA VAL A 460 -21.51 -0.70 -19.01
C VAL A 460 -20.33 0.16 -19.49
N SER A 461 -19.12 -0.37 -19.38
CA SER A 461 -17.92 0.29 -19.89
C SER A 461 -17.52 -0.32 -21.25
N GLN A 462 -17.26 0.56 -22.20
CA GLN A 462 -16.70 0.17 -23.51
C GLN A 462 -15.15 0.07 -23.49
N GLY A 463 -14.57 0.03 -22.29
CA GLY A 463 -13.11 -0.07 -22.11
C GLY A 463 -12.56 -1.32 -22.79
N VAL A 464 -11.69 -1.12 -23.75
CA VAL A 464 -10.92 -2.13 -24.47
C VAL A 464 -9.68 -2.49 -23.65
#